data_ccc880483ddca027168e415079ff12e2
#
_entry.id   ccc880483ddca027168e415079ff12e2
#
_cell.length_a   1.000
_cell.length_b   1.000
_cell.length_c   1.000
_cell.angle_alpha   90.00
_cell.angle_beta   90.00
_cell.angle_gamma   90.00
#
_symmetry.space_group_name_H-M   'P 1'
#
loop_
_entity.id
_entity.type
_entity.pdbx_description
1 polymer ?
#
loop_
_entity_poly.entity_id
_entity_poly.type
_entity_poly.pdbx_seq_one_letter_code
_entity_poly.pdbx_strand_id
1 'polypeptide(L)'
;MVDFSIFGDYQNPVEFNFSTAEGFSSQLRWTSQRINIFYARTPRVESIAAREFRGFFATVFAQNMQVCSADAEALSEALTAAADIVDYLTEQARLENERRQKVRDFAAQHDDFGDHVRDFFTGVDVPPNLTPAEPPPP
;
A
#
# COMPACT_ATOMS: atom_id res chain seq x y z
N MET A 1 9.97 -36.42 12.01
CA MET A 1 9.61 -35.43 11.02
C MET A 1 9.04 -34.23 11.74
N VAL A 2 9.69 -33.09 11.66
CA VAL A 2 9.19 -31.85 12.31
C VAL A 2 7.99 -31.36 11.53
N ASP A 3 6.87 -31.07 12.21
CA ASP A 3 5.69 -30.50 11.56
C ASP A 3 5.86 -28.99 11.40
N PHE A 4 6.21 -28.56 10.20
CA PHE A 4 6.36 -27.14 9.85
C PHE A 4 5.03 -26.47 9.44
N SER A 5 3.91 -27.18 9.51
CA SER A 5 2.58 -26.65 9.12
C SER A 5 2.17 -25.41 9.94
N ILE A 6 2.70 -25.27 11.16
CA ILE A 6 2.47 -24.12 12.05
C ILE A 6 2.99 -22.80 11.48
N PHE A 7 3.94 -22.85 10.53
CA PHE A 7 4.51 -21.65 9.89
C PHE A 7 3.70 -21.17 8.68
N GLY A 8 2.60 -21.87 8.34
CA GLY A 8 1.80 -21.57 7.15
C GLY A 8 2.55 -21.85 5.84
N ASP A 9 2.14 -21.20 4.77
CA ASP A 9 2.83 -21.30 3.48
C ASP A 9 4.14 -20.49 3.51
N TYR A 10 5.27 -21.19 3.62
CA TYR A 10 6.61 -20.59 3.63
C TYR A 10 7.49 -21.04 2.46
N GLN A 11 7.06 -22.07 1.72
CA GLN A 11 7.89 -22.69 0.67
C GLN A 11 8.10 -21.77 -0.52
N ASN A 12 7.07 -21.01 -0.87
CA ASN A 12 7.11 -20.10 -1.98
C ASN A 12 7.11 -18.63 -1.50
N PRO A 13 7.74 -17.71 -2.23
CA PRO A 13 7.57 -16.30 -1.96
C PRO A 13 6.10 -15.88 -2.19
N VAL A 14 5.70 -14.75 -1.62
CA VAL A 14 4.40 -14.15 -1.90
C VAL A 14 4.34 -13.77 -3.37
N GLU A 15 3.24 -14.14 -4.05
CA GLU A 15 2.95 -13.71 -5.42
C GLU A 15 2.57 -12.23 -5.42
N PHE A 16 3.57 -11.35 -5.42
CA PHE A 16 3.39 -9.91 -5.43
C PHE A 16 4.37 -9.26 -6.42
N ASN A 17 3.82 -8.42 -7.31
CA ASN A 17 4.65 -7.71 -8.29
C ASN A 17 5.10 -6.36 -7.73
N PHE A 18 6.23 -6.34 -7.03
CA PHE A 18 6.81 -5.16 -6.39
C PHE A 18 7.03 -4.01 -7.37
N SER A 19 7.60 -4.28 -8.53
CA SER A 19 7.88 -3.25 -9.53
C SER A 19 6.61 -2.58 -10.05
N THR A 20 5.56 -3.36 -10.31
CA THR A 20 4.27 -2.82 -10.73
C THR A 20 3.62 -2.01 -9.62
N ALA A 21 3.67 -2.47 -8.37
CA ALA A 21 3.10 -1.76 -7.23
C ALA A 21 3.80 -0.41 -6.99
N GLU A 22 5.13 -0.39 -6.99
CA GLU A 22 5.94 0.83 -6.83
C GLU A 22 5.69 1.83 -7.98
N GLY A 23 5.61 1.34 -9.22
CA GLY A 23 5.27 2.16 -10.38
C GLY A 23 3.86 2.75 -10.27
N PHE A 24 2.88 1.96 -9.82
CA PHE A 24 1.51 2.39 -9.65
C PHE A 24 1.36 3.43 -8.54
N SER A 25 1.96 3.22 -7.37
CA SER A 25 1.99 4.18 -6.28
C SER A 25 2.60 5.52 -6.71
N SER A 26 3.73 5.47 -7.42
CA SER A 26 4.39 6.66 -7.98
C SER A 26 3.48 7.40 -8.96
N GLN A 27 2.77 6.69 -9.83
CA GLN A 27 1.85 7.28 -10.80
C GLN A 27 0.65 7.96 -10.13
N LEU A 28 0.10 7.34 -9.07
CA LEU A 28 -0.99 7.94 -8.29
C LEU A 28 -0.55 9.26 -7.65
N ARG A 29 0.63 9.31 -7.02
CA ARG A 29 1.18 10.51 -6.41
C ARG A 29 1.46 11.60 -7.45
N TRP A 30 2.03 11.23 -8.59
CA TRP A 30 2.29 12.17 -9.67
C TRP A 30 0.99 12.78 -10.21
N THR A 31 -0.06 11.96 -10.41
CA THR A 31 -1.36 12.43 -10.86
C THR A 31 -2.00 13.36 -9.85
N SER A 32 -1.96 13.03 -8.54
CA SER A 32 -2.42 13.89 -7.46
C SER A 32 -1.73 15.26 -7.49
N GLN A 33 -0.40 15.29 -7.61
CA GLN A 33 0.36 16.54 -7.70
C GLN A 33 -0.04 17.38 -8.93
N ARG A 34 -0.27 16.76 -10.08
CA ARG A 34 -0.69 17.47 -11.29
C ARG A 34 -2.07 18.10 -11.15
N ILE A 35 -3.00 17.41 -10.52
CA ILE A 35 -4.32 17.93 -10.20
C ILE A 35 -4.17 19.18 -9.32
N ASN A 36 -3.40 19.09 -8.25
CA ASN A 36 -3.18 20.22 -7.34
C ASN A 36 -2.53 21.43 -8.04
N ILE A 37 -1.51 21.20 -8.88
CA ILE A 37 -0.86 22.27 -9.65
C ILE A 37 -1.83 22.92 -10.63
N PHE A 38 -2.67 22.13 -11.28
CA PHE A 38 -3.66 22.64 -12.24
C PHE A 38 -4.69 23.52 -11.53
N TYR A 39 -5.26 23.04 -10.44
CA TYR A 39 -6.29 23.74 -9.69
C TYR A 39 -5.77 24.89 -8.82
N ALA A 40 -4.50 24.90 -8.45
CA ALA A 40 -3.87 26.06 -7.81
C ALA A 40 -3.91 27.36 -8.69
N ARG A 41 -4.14 27.20 -10.00
CA ARG A 41 -4.29 28.33 -10.96
C ARG A 41 -5.72 28.81 -11.10
N THR A 42 -6.68 28.09 -10.56
CA THR A 42 -8.12 28.37 -10.66
C THR A 42 -8.50 29.76 -10.17
N PRO A 43 -8.00 30.30 -9.03
CA PRO A 43 -8.34 31.64 -8.57
C PRO A 43 -7.97 32.72 -9.57
N ARG A 44 -6.90 32.54 -10.34
CA ARG A 44 -6.51 33.48 -11.40
C ARG A 44 -7.50 33.44 -12.57
N VAL A 45 -7.94 32.25 -12.97
CA VAL A 45 -8.94 32.09 -14.04
C VAL A 45 -10.26 32.68 -13.59
N GLU A 46 -10.69 32.45 -12.36
CA GLU A 46 -11.91 33.06 -11.78
C GLU A 46 -11.85 34.59 -11.80
N SER A 47 -10.71 35.15 -11.40
CA SER A 47 -10.55 36.61 -11.37
C SER A 47 -10.59 37.26 -12.77
N ILE A 48 -10.08 36.59 -13.79
CA ILE A 48 -10.15 37.02 -15.18
C ILE A 48 -11.60 36.92 -15.68
N ALA A 49 -12.25 35.76 -15.46
CA ALA A 49 -13.62 35.54 -15.89
C ALA A 49 -14.61 36.50 -15.21
N ALA A 50 -14.39 36.82 -13.92
CA ALA A 50 -15.23 37.78 -13.18
C ALA A 50 -15.18 39.21 -13.77
N ARG A 51 -14.15 39.57 -14.52
CA ARG A 51 -14.06 40.88 -15.24
C ARG A 51 -14.87 40.88 -16.54
N GLU A 52 -14.94 39.73 -17.19
CA GLU A 52 -15.56 39.59 -18.49
C GLU A 52 -17.05 39.19 -18.40
N PHE A 53 -17.39 38.35 -17.43
CA PHE A 53 -18.76 37.90 -17.20
C PHE A 53 -19.49 38.79 -16.19
N ARG A 54 -20.75 39.13 -16.49
CA ARG A 54 -21.62 39.90 -15.60
C ARG A 54 -22.96 39.21 -15.40
N GLY A 55 -23.59 39.51 -14.24
CA GLY A 55 -24.93 39.01 -13.92
C GLY A 55 -24.99 37.53 -13.63
N PHE A 56 -26.07 36.88 -14.04
CA PHE A 56 -26.36 35.50 -13.74
C PHE A 56 -25.27 34.51 -14.17
N PHE A 57 -24.68 34.70 -15.34
CA PHE A 57 -23.62 33.81 -15.86
C PHE A 57 -22.34 33.89 -15.03
N ALA A 58 -21.98 35.03 -14.48
CA ALA A 58 -20.84 35.18 -13.59
C ALA A 58 -21.06 34.35 -12.28
N THR A 59 -22.27 34.41 -11.75
CA THR A 59 -22.62 33.62 -10.53
C THR A 59 -22.56 32.13 -10.80
N VAL A 60 -23.15 31.62 -11.89
CA VAL A 60 -23.13 30.21 -12.27
C VAL A 60 -21.70 29.72 -12.52
N PHE A 61 -20.88 30.53 -13.21
CA PHE A 61 -19.48 30.21 -13.45
C PHE A 61 -18.69 30.09 -12.15
N ALA A 62 -18.81 31.04 -11.23
CA ALA A 62 -18.13 31.00 -9.95
C ALA A 62 -18.55 29.79 -9.12
N GLN A 63 -19.84 29.45 -9.06
CA GLN A 63 -20.35 28.26 -8.38
C GLN A 63 -19.78 26.97 -8.97
N ASN A 64 -19.77 26.84 -10.30
CA ASN A 64 -19.22 25.66 -10.97
C ASN A 64 -17.72 25.52 -10.72
N MET A 65 -16.97 26.63 -10.70
CA MET A 65 -15.54 26.61 -10.38
C MET A 65 -15.26 26.19 -8.96
N GLN A 66 -16.09 26.59 -7.99
CA GLN A 66 -15.98 26.12 -6.61
C GLN A 66 -16.22 24.61 -6.50
N VAL A 67 -17.25 24.06 -7.16
CA VAL A 67 -17.50 22.62 -7.19
C VAL A 67 -16.34 21.88 -7.84
N CYS A 68 -15.87 22.31 -8.99
CA CYS A 68 -14.72 21.67 -9.65
C CYS A 68 -13.44 21.70 -8.78
N SER A 69 -13.22 22.78 -8.05
CA SER A 69 -12.07 22.90 -7.14
C SER A 69 -12.17 21.94 -5.98
N ALA A 70 -13.35 21.82 -5.35
CA ALA A 70 -13.61 20.88 -4.26
C ALA A 70 -13.49 19.42 -4.73
N ASP A 71 -14.03 19.09 -5.90
CA ASP A 71 -13.93 17.75 -6.48
C ASP A 71 -12.48 17.39 -6.83
N ALA A 72 -11.69 18.35 -7.30
CA ALA A 72 -10.28 18.14 -7.59
C ALA A 72 -9.46 17.89 -6.31
N GLU A 73 -9.73 18.62 -5.24
CA GLU A 73 -9.11 18.41 -3.94
C GLU A 73 -9.43 17.01 -3.41
N ALA A 74 -10.71 16.63 -3.39
CA ALA A 74 -11.15 15.31 -2.95
C ALA A 74 -10.52 14.18 -3.80
N LEU A 75 -10.42 14.35 -5.12
CA LEU A 75 -9.77 13.39 -6.00
C LEU A 75 -8.27 13.28 -5.71
N SER A 76 -7.59 14.40 -5.50
CA SER A 76 -6.16 14.43 -5.16
C SER A 76 -5.87 13.72 -3.84
N GLU A 77 -6.71 13.93 -2.82
CA GLU A 77 -6.63 13.24 -1.54
C GLU A 77 -6.87 11.73 -1.69
N ALA A 78 -7.90 11.33 -2.45
CA ALA A 78 -8.20 9.93 -2.70
C ALA A 78 -7.06 9.21 -3.43
N LEU A 79 -6.42 9.85 -4.42
CA LEU A 79 -5.26 9.30 -5.13
C LEU A 79 -4.05 9.13 -4.20
N THR A 80 -3.82 10.08 -3.31
CA THR A 80 -2.75 9.98 -2.30
C THR A 80 -3.02 8.86 -1.32
N ALA A 81 -4.25 8.76 -0.80
CA ALA A 81 -4.64 7.66 0.09
C ALA A 81 -4.52 6.29 -0.58
N ALA A 82 -4.89 6.18 -1.86
CA ALA A 82 -4.70 4.95 -2.64
C ALA A 82 -3.21 4.59 -2.79
N ALA A 83 -2.34 5.57 -3.03
CA ALA A 83 -0.90 5.36 -3.08
C ALA A 83 -0.35 4.85 -1.74
N ASP A 84 -0.80 5.42 -0.61
CA ASP A 84 -0.39 4.99 0.73
C ASP A 84 -0.82 3.55 1.02
N ILE A 85 -2.00 3.13 0.55
CA ILE A 85 -2.46 1.74 0.67
C ILE A 85 -1.57 0.80 -0.15
N VAL A 86 -1.21 1.18 -1.38
CA VAL A 86 -0.32 0.37 -2.23
C VAL A 86 1.06 0.23 -1.59
N ASP A 87 1.62 1.31 -1.05
CA ASP A 87 2.90 1.30 -0.36
C ASP A 87 2.84 0.40 0.90
N TYR A 88 1.76 0.49 1.68
CA TYR A 88 1.53 -0.38 2.83
C TYR A 88 1.50 -1.86 2.44
N LEU A 89 0.72 -2.23 1.41
CA LEU A 89 0.63 -3.61 0.93
C LEU A 89 1.98 -4.11 0.40
N THR A 90 2.75 -3.25 -0.26
CA THR A 90 4.10 -3.56 -0.75
C THR A 90 5.03 -3.89 0.40
N GLU A 91 4.99 -3.12 1.48
CA GLU A 91 5.80 -3.38 2.68
C GLU A 91 5.35 -4.66 3.39
N GLN A 92 4.05 -4.91 3.53
CA GLN A 92 3.54 -6.16 4.11
C GLN A 92 3.99 -7.39 3.31
N ALA A 93 3.95 -7.33 1.98
CA ALA A 93 4.44 -8.41 1.12
C ALA A 93 5.95 -8.63 1.27
N ARG A 94 6.74 -7.56 1.47
CA ARG A 94 8.19 -7.65 1.72
C ARG A 94 8.48 -8.31 3.06
N LEU A 95 7.81 -7.88 4.13
CA LEU A 95 7.96 -8.45 5.47
C LEU A 95 7.56 -9.93 5.49
N GLU A 96 6.48 -10.29 4.79
CA GLU A 96 6.06 -11.70 4.69
C GLU A 96 7.09 -12.54 3.91
N ASN A 97 7.68 -12.02 2.84
CA ASN A 97 8.76 -12.70 2.13
C ASN A 97 10.00 -12.91 3.01
N GLU A 98 10.37 -11.92 3.83
CA GLU A 98 11.46 -12.06 4.79
C GLU A 98 11.16 -13.11 5.85
N ARG A 99 9.93 -13.14 6.37
CA ARG A 99 9.48 -14.18 7.31
C ARG A 99 9.58 -15.57 6.66
N ARG A 100 9.05 -15.74 5.46
CA ARG A 100 9.10 -17.01 4.72
C ARG A 100 10.53 -17.46 4.48
N GLN A 101 11.43 -16.52 4.15
CA GLN A 101 12.85 -16.85 3.98
C GLN A 101 13.47 -17.34 5.30
N LYS A 102 13.23 -16.66 6.41
CA LYS A 102 13.72 -17.08 7.72
C LYS A 102 13.22 -18.47 8.11
N VAL A 103 11.95 -18.80 7.80
CA VAL A 103 11.42 -20.16 8.04
C VAL A 103 12.11 -21.19 7.17
N ARG A 104 12.37 -20.90 5.89
CA ARG A 104 13.12 -21.82 5.01
C ARG A 104 14.55 -22.06 5.52
N ASP A 105 15.23 -21.00 5.93
CA ASP A 105 16.58 -21.08 6.47
C ASP A 105 16.61 -21.90 7.78
N PHE A 106 15.61 -21.68 8.64
CA PHE A 106 15.44 -22.48 9.87
C PHE A 106 15.15 -23.94 9.55
N ALA A 107 14.23 -24.23 8.62
CA ALA A 107 13.92 -25.60 8.20
C ALA A 107 15.15 -26.31 7.61
N ALA A 108 15.90 -25.62 6.74
CA ALA A 108 17.12 -26.18 6.15
C ALA A 108 18.21 -26.51 7.18
N GLN A 109 18.33 -25.70 8.23
CA GLN A 109 19.30 -25.97 9.32
C GLN A 109 18.90 -27.15 10.21
N HIS A 110 17.61 -27.51 10.23
CA HIS A 110 17.08 -28.57 11.10
C HIS A 110 16.71 -29.85 10.34
N ASP A 111 16.70 -29.83 9.00
CA ASP A 111 16.43 -31.01 8.17
C ASP A 111 17.63 -31.98 8.16
N ASP A 112 18.84 -31.48 8.40
CA ASP A 112 20.10 -32.28 8.46
C ASP A 112 20.28 -33.00 9.83
N PHE A 113 19.45 -32.71 10.83
CA PHE A 113 19.45 -33.31 12.15
C PHE A 113 18.46 -34.50 12.25
N GLY A 114 18.53 -35.39 11.27
CA GLY A 114 17.76 -36.63 11.29
C GLY A 114 17.82 -37.35 12.65
N ASP A 115 16.66 -37.80 13.12
CA ASP A 115 16.38 -38.74 14.22
C ASP A 115 16.74 -38.36 15.68
N HIS A 116 17.68 -37.48 15.96
CA HIS A 116 18.04 -37.14 17.36
C HIS A 116 17.28 -35.92 17.93
N VAL A 117 16.48 -35.23 17.15
CA VAL A 117 15.84 -33.98 17.54
C VAL A 117 14.42 -34.15 18.06
N ARG A 118 13.87 -35.33 17.97
CA ARG A 118 12.49 -35.61 18.39
C ARG A 118 12.24 -35.33 19.91
N ASP A 119 13.27 -35.46 20.73
CA ASP A 119 13.17 -35.22 22.17
C ASP A 119 13.50 -33.76 22.56
N PHE A 120 14.15 -32.99 21.68
CA PHE A 120 14.56 -31.63 21.98
C PHE A 120 13.47 -30.60 21.62
N PHE A 121 12.60 -30.89 20.65
CA PHE A 121 11.60 -29.96 20.14
C PHE A 121 10.25 -29.94 20.87
N THR A 122 10.01 -30.78 21.82
CA THR A 122 8.81 -30.70 22.67
C THR A 122 8.83 -29.48 23.62
N GLY A 123 9.90 -28.70 23.64
CA GLY A 123 10.09 -27.53 24.50
C GLY A 123 10.69 -26.30 23.84
N VAL A 124 10.88 -26.27 22.50
CA VAL A 124 11.41 -25.09 21.85
C VAL A 124 10.28 -24.14 21.51
N ASP A 125 10.24 -23.00 22.20
CA ASP A 125 9.42 -21.86 21.82
C ASP A 125 9.78 -21.43 20.39
N VAL A 126 8.84 -21.61 19.46
CA VAL A 126 8.97 -21.09 18.10
C VAL A 126 9.13 -19.57 18.20
N PRO A 127 10.19 -18.98 17.62
CA PRO A 127 10.36 -17.55 17.68
C PRO A 127 9.11 -16.85 17.14
N PRO A 128 8.50 -15.91 17.86
CA PRO A 128 7.24 -15.28 17.49
C PRO A 128 7.28 -14.54 16.13
N ASN A 129 8.48 -14.20 15.65
CA ASN A 129 8.68 -13.56 14.35
C ASN A 129 8.62 -14.53 13.15
N LEU A 130 8.48 -15.85 13.37
CA LEU A 130 8.33 -16.86 12.31
C LEU A 130 6.86 -17.26 12.07
N THR A 131 5.95 -16.91 12.97
CA THR A 131 4.51 -17.16 12.80
C THR A 131 3.91 -16.13 11.84
N PRO A 132 2.91 -16.53 11.00
CA PRO A 132 2.19 -15.58 10.16
C PRO A 132 1.56 -14.47 10.99
N ALA A 133 1.55 -13.24 10.48
CA ALA A 133 0.79 -12.16 11.10
C ALA A 133 -0.71 -12.49 11.04
N GLU A 134 -1.42 -12.23 12.12
CA GLU A 134 -2.88 -12.37 12.14
C GLU A 134 -3.48 -11.35 11.15
N PRO A 135 -4.40 -11.78 10.26
CA PRO A 135 -5.02 -10.84 9.33
C PRO A 135 -5.77 -9.76 10.11
N PRO A 136 -5.80 -8.51 9.63
CA PRO A 136 -6.55 -7.45 10.28
C PRO A 136 -8.03 -7.86 10.41
N PRO A 137 -8.71 -7.52 11.49
CA PRO A 137 -10.13 -7.80 11.65
C PRO A 137 -10.94 -7.13 10.53
N PRO A 138 -12.07 -7.75 10.10
CA PRO A 138 -12.92 -7.27 9.02
C PRO A 138 -13.52 -5.89 9.30
#